data_2af012619020ef443a72fcd8e0c477dc
#
_entry.id   2af012619020ef443a72fcd8e0c477dc
#
_cell.length_a   1.000
_cell.length_b   1.000
_cell.length_c   1.000
_cell.angle_alpha   90.00
_cell.angle_beta   90.00
_cell.angle_gamma   90.00
#
_symmetry.space_group_name_H-M   'P 1'
#
loop_
_entity.id
_entity.type
_entity.pdbx_description
1 polymer ?
#
loop_
_entity_poly.entity_id
_entity_poly.type
_entity_poly.pdbx_seq_one_letter_code
_entity_poly.pdbx_strand_id
1 'polypeptide(L)'
;MTANITFSLLNPDLQDSASLYRRTGIAPVAFSKVNRECGYRKFIKRECLERSSKFLKDDRFAIRVDVHIVKRASSSMVVPPSDLHWHLHGLLSSKEGADVELRVGGEKFAAHRLVLGARSSVFKAPELFHQTEGSTSTSTNAVIQIQDMDARVFRALLTFIYTDVLPDMDHQDEFAMTGRLIVAADRYNLQRLKLMCEDRLCSHIGTSSVATILALAKKHHCPSLKQACFEFLGSFVALSKVIGTKQFEYLELSWPNVMNELICNVIARYEEKKQIVGCNNQEIHESVMLFR
;
A
#
# COMPACT_ATOMS: atom_id res chain seq x y z
N MET A 1 -15.75 -14.92 -6.56
CA MET A 1 -16.68 -15.03 -7.69
C MET A 1 -16.10 -14.23 -8.84
N THR A 2 -16.04 -14.78 -10.05
CA THR A 2 -15.45 -14.11 -11.20
C THR A 2 -16.56 -13.88 -12.23
N ALA A 3 -16.65 -12.68 -12.80
CA ALA A 3 -17.66 -12.35 -13.80
C ALA A 3 -17.08 -11.50 -14.93
N ASN A 4 -17.59 -11.70 -16.12
CA ASN A 4 -17.42 -10.79 -17.24
C ASN A 4 -18.53 -9.76 -17.21
N ILE A 5 -18.18 -8.48 -17.22
CA ILE A 5 -19.14 -7.39 -17.15
C ILE A 5 -19.06 -6.58 -18.42
N THR A 6 -20.22 -6.38 -19.03
CA THR A 6 -20.38 -5.55 -20.22
C THR A 6 -21.34 -4.42 -19.91
N PHE A 7 -20.91 -3.19 -20.16
CA PHE A 7 -21.72 -1.99 -20.09
C PHE A 7 -22.13 -1.58 -21.50
N SER A 8 -23.42 -1.37 -21.70
CA SER A 8 -23.98 -0.95 -22.99
C SER A 8 -24.86 0.28 -22.80
N LEU A 9 -24.68 1.29 -23.64
CA LEU A 9 -25.58 2.44 -23.70
C LEU A 9 -26.70 2.10 -24.67
N LEU A 10 -27.92 2.18 -24.19
CA LEU A 10 -29.09 1.84 -24.96
C LEU A 10 -29.68 3.07 -25.66
N ASN A 11 -30.37 2.82 -26.79
CA ASN A 11 -31.26 3.80 -27.39
C ASN A 11 -32.57 3.79 -26.62
N PRO A 12 -33.04 4.90 -26.01
CA PRO A 12 -34.32 4.93 -25.29
C PRO A 12 -35.54 4.61 -26.13
N ASP A 13 -35.50 4.75 -27.44
CA ASP A 13 -36.62 4.55 -28.35
C ASP A 13 -36.77 3.12 -28.89
N LEU A 14 -35.74 2.29 -28.72
CA LEU A 14 -35.73 0.92 -29.20
C LEU A 14 -35.96 -0.05 -28.05
N GLN A 15 -37.12 -0.68 -28.01
CA GLN A 15 -37.45 -1.74 -27.04
C GLN A 15 -36.56 -2.98 -27.15
N ASP A 16 -35.82 -3.14 -28.24
CA ASP A 16 -34.94 -4.29 -28.49
C ASP A 16 -33.48 -3.87 -28.81
N SER A 17 -32.66 -4.12 -27.87
CA SER A 17 -31.27 -4.59 -27.82
C SER A 17 -30.19 -4.11 -28.80
N ALA A 18 -30.37 -3.13 -29.66
CA ALA A 18 -29.25 -2.58 -30.43
C ALA A 18 -28.43 -1.60 -29.57
N SER A 19 -27.49 -2.12 -28.81
CA SER A 19 -26.53 -1.27 -28.10
C SER A 19 -25.59 -0.63 -29.11
N LEU A 20 -25.71 0.67 -29.30
CA LEU A 20 -24.86 1.46 -30.23
C LEU A 20 -23.47 1.73 -29.63
N TYR A 21 -23.30 1.59 -28.32
CA TYR A 21 -22.03 1.77 -27.64
C TYR A 21 -21.86 0.73 -26.55
N ARG A 22 -20.83 -0.10 -26.67
CA ARG A 22 -20.55 -1.19 -25.74
C ARG A 22 -19.11 -1.14 -25.26
N ARG A 23 -18.91 -1.36 -23.97
CA ARG A 23 -17.58 -1.62 -23.37
C ARG A 23 -17.62 -2.90 -22.56
N THR A 24 -16.79 -3.84 -22.96
CA THR A 24 -16.56 -5.10 -22.23
C THR A 24 -15.19 -5.04 -21.56
N GLY A 25 -15.10 -5.50 -20.34
CA GLY A 25 -13.82 -5.65 -19.65
C GLY A 25 -12.90 -6.62 -20.41
N ILE A 26 -11.60 -6.29 -20.48
CA ILE A 26 -10.60 -7.10 -21.20
C ILE A 26 -10.38 -8.45 -20.48
N ALA A 27 -10.62 -8.51 -19.18
CA ALA A 27 -10.49 -9.70 -18.34
C ALA A 27 -11.65 -9.84 -17.38
N PRO A 28 -11.97 -11.08 -16.93
CA PRO A 28 -12.97 -11.30 -15.90
C PRO A 28 -12.60 -10.58 -14.60
N VAL A 29 -13.60 -9.93 -14.01
CA VAL A 29 -13.45 -9.22 -12.73
C VAL A 29 -13.66 -10.21 -11.58
N ALA A 30 -12.70 -10.28 -10.66
CA ALA A 30 -12.82 -11.07 -9.45
C ALA A 30 -13.42 -10.22 -8.33
N PHE A 31 -14.64 -10.58 -7.90
CA PHE A 31 -15.29 -9.95 -6.75
C PHE A 31 -14.89 -10.64 -5.46
N SER A 32 -14.49 -9.85 -4.46
CA SER A 32 -14.11 -10.30 -3.13
C SER A 32 -14.73 -9.39 -2.07
N LYS A 33 -14.47 -9.66 -0.79
CA LYS A 33 -14.90 -8.75 0.30
C LYS A 33 -14.25 -7.36 0.19
N VAL A 34 -13.08 -7.28 -0.44
CA VAL A 34 -12.30 -6.05 -0.62
C VAL A 34 -12.63 -5.37 -1.95
N ASN A 35 -12.75 -6.14 -3.03
CA ASN A 35 -13.05 -5.62 -4.37
C ASN A 35 -14.55 -5.80 -4.68
N ARG A 36 -15.35 -4.78 -4.37
CA ARG A 36 -16.82 -4.81 -4.47
C ARG A 36 -17.36 -4.00 -5.65
N GLU A 37 -16.50 -3.22 -6.30
CA GLU A 37 -16.90 -2.27 -7.33
C GLU A 37 -16.26 -2.60 -8.67
N CYS A 38 -16.99 -2.40 -9.73
CA CYS A 38 -16.52 -2.52 -11.10
C CYS A 38 -17.18 -1.46 -11.97
N GLY A 39 -16.39 -0.77 -12.79
CA GLY A 39 -16.90 0.24 -13.70
C GLY A 39 -15.81 0.93 -14.49
N TYR A 40 -16.20 1.90 -15.29
CA TYR A 40 -15.31 2.74 -16.06
C TYR A 40 -15.39 4.17 -15.56
N ARG A 41 -14.28 4.77 -15.17
CA ARG A 41 -14.19 6.19 -14.78
C ARG A 41 -14.58 7.14 -15.93
N LYS A 42 -14.34 6.69 -17.18
CA LYS A 42 -14.69 7.42 -18.40
C LYS A 42 -15.36 6.43 -19.36
N PHE A 43 -16.66 6.19 -19.20
CA PHE A 43 -17.40 5.26 -20.03
C PHE A 43 -17.61 5.83 -21.43
N ILE A 44 -18.14 7.04 -21.55
CA ILE A 44 -18.34 7.78 -22.80
C ILE A 44 -17.99 9.26 -22.57
N LYS A 45 -17.52 9.96 -23.60
CA LYS A 45 -17.32 11.39 -23.53
C LYS A 45 -18.66 12.11 -23.49
N ARG A 46 -18.81 13.13 -22.64
CA ARG A 46 -20.00 13.94 -22.50
C ARG A 46 -20.48 14.51 -23.85
N GLU A 47 -19.54 15.09 -24.63
CA GLU A 47 -19.82 15.61 -25.95
C GLU A 47 -20.43 14.56 -26.92
N CYS A 48 -20.00 13.29 -26.80
CA CYS A 48 -20.54 12.22 -27.63
C CYS A 48 -21.94 11.80 -27.17
N LEU A 49 -22.24 11.90 -25.88
CA LEU A 49 -23.56 11.61 -25.33
C LEU A 49 -24.56 12.71 -25.72
N GLU A 50 -24.18 13.97 -25.57
CA GLU A 50 -25.05 15.14 -25.82
C GLU A 50 -25.31 15.38 -27.31
N ARG A 51 -24.33 15.12 -28.18
CA ARG A 51 -24.51 15.26 -29.64
C ARG A 51 -25.39 14.16 -30.27
N SER A 52 -25.69 13.12 -29.54
CA SER A 52 -26.42 11.97 -30.08
C SER A 52 -27.83 11.88 -29.53
N SER A 53 -28.80 12.33 -30.33
CA SER A 53 -30.24 12.12 -30.05
C SER A 53 -30.65 10.66 -29.86
N LYS A 54 -29.73 9.71 -30.20
CA LYS A 54 -29.98 8.26 -30.03
C LYS A 54 -29.63 7.78 -28.61
N PHE A 55 -28.87 8.53 -27.82
CA PHE A 55 -28.46 8.11 -26.49
C PHE A 55 -29.11 8.95 -25.38
N LEU A 56 -29.42 10.23 -25.68
CA LEU A 56 -30.01 11.14 -24.74
C LEU A 56 -31.36 11.62 -25.27
N LYS A 57 -32.39 11.38 -24.50
CA LYS A 57 -33.78 11.83 -24.79
C LYS A 57 -34.38 12.39 -23.51
N ASP A 58 -34.91 13.59 -23.58
CA ASP A 58 -35.53 14.27 -22.44
C ASP A 58 -34.63 14.26 -21.18
N ASP A 59 -33.34 14.55 -21.36
CA ASP A 59 -32.30 14.46 -20.32
C ASP A 59 -32.16 13.08 -19.65
N ARG A 60 -32.61 12.03 -20.33
CA ARG A 60 -32.53 10.65 -19.84
C ARG A 60 -31.70 9.77 -20.75
N PHE A 61 -30.91 8.90 -20.16
CA PHE A 61 -30.20 7.84 -20.85
C PHE A 61 -30.32 6.53 -20.10
N ALA A 62 -30.13 5.41 -20.77
CA ALA A 62 -30.20 4.10 -20.17
C ALA A 62 -28.89 3.32 -20.37
N ILE A 63 -28.36 2.75 -19.30
CA ILE A 63 -27.21 1.85 -19.33
C ILE A 63 -27.69 0.45 -18.96
N ARG A 64 -27.39 -0.51 -19.83
CA ARG A 64 -27.56 -1.93 -19.56
C ARG A 64 -26.23 -2.49 -19.07
N VAL A 65 -26.29 -3.24 -17.99
CA VAL A 65 -25.13 -3.95 -17.42
C VAL A 65 -25.40 -5.44 -17.54
N ASP A 66 -24.67 -6.12 -18.42
CA ASP A 66 -24.73 -7.57 -18.56
C ASP A 66 -23.61 -8.19 -17.71
N VAL A 67 -23.98 -9.04 -16.76
CA VAL A 67 -23.06 -9.73 -15.86
C VAL A 67 -23.07 -11.23 -16.18
N HIS A 68 -22.02 -11.70 -16.82
CA HIS A 68 -21.83 -13.12 -17.11
C HIS A 68 -20.93 -13.75 -16.03
N ILE A 69 -21.53 -14.51 -15.13
CA ILE A 69 -20.81 -15.23 -14.09
C ILE A 69 -20.01 -16.36 -14.74
N VAL A 70 -18.69 -16.29 -14.63
CA VAL A 70 -17.80 -17.39 -15.04
C VAL A 70 -17.85 -18.44 -13.95
N LYS A 71 -18.70 -19.44 -14.11
CA LYS A 71 -18.63 -20.66 -13.31
C LYS A 71 -17.41 -21.44 -13.83
N ARG A 72 -16.31 -21.46 -13.09
CA ARG A 72 -15.33 -22.51 -13.29
C ARG A 72 -16.06 -23.83 -13.09
N ALA A 73 -15.94 -24.76 -14.05
CA ALA A 73 -16.33 -26.13 -13.78
C ALA A 73 -15.71 -26.49 -12.44
N SER A 74 -16.55 -26.80 -11.46
CA SER A 74 -16.06 -27.20 -10.15
C SER A 74 -15.33 -28.52 -10.32
N SER A 75 -14.01 -28.47 -10.53
CA SER A 75 -13.21 -29.60 -10.14
C SER A 75 -13.46 -29.74 -8.64
N SER A 76 -13.93 -30.89 -8.21
CA SER A 76 -14.19 -31.19 -6.79
C SER A 76 -12.93 -31.17 -5.94
N MET A 77 -11.81 -30.79 -6.52
CA MET A 77 -10.51 -30.67 -5.86
C MET A 77 -10.29 -29.22 -5.44
N VAL A 78 -10.48 -28.95 -4.17
CA VAL A 78 -10.07 -27.69 -3.53
C VAL A 78 -8.59 -27.86 -3.17
N VAL A 79 -7.71 -27.21 -3.94
CA VAL A 79 -6.31 -27.12 -3.55
C VAL A 79 -6.22 -26.17 -2.37
N PRO A 80 -5.76 -26.61 -1.20
CA PRO A 80 -5.60 -25.73 -0.04
C PRO A 80 -4.56 -24.65 -0.34
N PRO A 81 -4.57 -23.52 0.37
CA PRO A 81 -3.50 -22.54 0.28
C PRO A 81 -2.16 -23.15 0.68
N SER A 82 -1.06 -22.57 0.19
CA SER A 82 0.28 -23.04 0.54
C SER A 82 0.51 -22.99 2.05
N ASP A 83 1.04 -24.07 2.60
CA ASP A 83 1.43 -24.25 4.02
C ASP A 83 2.93 -24.06 4.26
N LEU A 84 3.68 -23.68 3.22
CA LEU A 84 5.14 -23.51 3.28
C LEU A 84 5.58 -22.59 4.43
N HIS A 85 4.82 -21.51 4.67
CA HIS A 85 5.11 -20.57 5.75
C HIS A 85 4.99 -21.22 7.15
N TRP A 86 4.09 -22.19 7.32
CA TRP A 86 3.97 -22.95 8.57
C TRP A 86 5.17 -23.88 8.77
N HIS A 87 5.61 -24.57 7.71
CA HIS A 87 6.78 -25.44 7.77
C HIS A 87 8.05 -24.65 8.07
N LEU A 88 8.26 -23.51 7.41
CA LEU A 88 9.41 -22.65 7.70
C LEU A 88 9.34 -22.03 9.10
N HIS A 89 8.16 -21.66 9.58
CA HIS A 89 7.99 -21.22 10.97
C HIS A 89 8.31 -22.36 11.96
N GLY A 90 7.90 -23.58 11.66
CA GLY A 90 8.26 -24.78 12.44
C GLY A 90 9.77 -24.97 12.53
N LEU A 91 10.48 -24.80 11.41
CA LEU A 91 11.95 -24.87 11.37
C LEU A 91 12.61 -23.78 12.22
N LEU A 92 12.10 -22.54 12.20
CA LEU A 92 12.58 -21.47 13.07
C LEU A 92 12.34 -21.78 14.56
N SER A 93 11.19 -22.35 14.89
CA SER A 93 10.77 -22.64 16.27
C SER A 93 11.53 -23.82 16.87
N SER A 94 11.73 -24.90 16.09
CA SER A 94 12.48 -26.10 16.50
C SER A 94 13.98 -25.85 16.62
N LYS A 95 14.49 -24.88 15.87
CA LYS A 95 15.93 -24.59 15.73
C LYS A 95 16.74 -25.76 15.15
N GLU A 96 16.08 -26.75 14.58
CA GLU A 96 16.71 -27.93 13.99
C GLU A 96 17.57 -27.54 12.80
N GLY A 97 18.86 -27.93 12.79
CA GLY A 97 19.81 -27.56 11.74
C GLY A 97 20.24 -26.09 11.75
N ALA A 98 19.93 -25.32 12.79
CA ALA A 98 20.41 -23.94 12.90
C ALA A 98 21.93 -23.90 12.94
N ASP A 99 22.53 -23.06 12.09
CA ASP A 99 23.99 -22.93 11.87
C ASP A 99 24.52 -21.52 12.18
N VAL A 100 23.66 -20.64 12.72
CA VAL A 100 24.04 -19.29 13.17
C VAL A 100 23.28 -18.88 14.44
N GLU A 101 23.99 -18.25 15.37
CA GLU A 101 23.43 -17.57 16.55
C GLU A 101 23.50 -16.05 16.34
N LEU A 102 22.35 -15.38 16.39
CA LEU A 102 22.25 -13.92 16.29
C LEU A 102 21.97 -13.37 17.70
N ARG A 103 22.78 -12.43 18.15
CA ARG A 103 22.63 -11.77 19.47
C ARG A 103 22.12 -10.37 19.29
N VAL A 104 20.94 -10.08 19.83
CA VAL A 104 20.23 -8.82 19.64
C VAL A 104 19.58 -8.37 20.95
N GLY A 105 19.92 -7.18 21.43
CA GLY A 105 19.33 -6.63 22.65
C GLY A 105 19.45 -7.53 23.89
N GLY A 106 20.53 -8.34 23.95
CA GLY A 106 20.76 -9.32 25.04
C GLY A 106 20.09 -10.69 24.84
N GLU A 107 19.23 -10.83 23.85
CA GLU A 107 18.62 -12.13 23.48
C GLU A 107 19.40 -12.88 22.40
N LYS A 108 19.25 -14.22 22.40
CA LYS A 108 19.86 -15.10 21.43
C LYS A 108 18.81 -15.69 20.50
N PHE A 109 19.07 -15.63 19.20
CA PHE A 109 18.23 -16.15 18.15
C PHE A 109 19.02 -17.17 17.31
N ALA A 110 18.58 -18.42 17.31
CA ALA A 110 19.12 -19.44 16.41
C ALA A 110 18.44 -19.32 15.05
N ALA A 111 19.21 -19.41 13.96
CA ALA A 111 18.68 -19.27 12.60
C ALA A 111 19.50 -20.09 11.59
N HIS A 112 19.06 -20.08 10.33
CA HIS A 112 19.64 -20.82 9.23
C HIS A 112 20.23 -19.82 8.22
N ARG A 113 21.55 -19.84 8.03
CA ARG A 113 22.28 -18.95 7.13
C ARG A 113 21.71 -18.94 5.71
N LEU A 114 21.36 -20.11 5.20
CA LEU A 114 20.78 -20.26 3.86
C LEU A 114 19.43 -19.55 3.74
N VAL A 115 18.56 -19.66 4.75
CA VAL A 115 17.25 -18.99 4.77
C VAL A 115 17.45 -17.48 4.87
N LEU A 116 18.29 -17.01 5.78
CA LEU A 116 18.60 -15.60 5.94
C LEU A 116 19.15 -15.00 4.64
N GLY A 117 20.15 -15.64 4.04
CA GLY A 117 20.81 -15.17 2.82
C GLY A 117 19.93 -15.25 1.57
N ALA A 118 18.98 -16.20 1.52
CA ALA A 118 18.01 -16.29 0.43
C ALA A 118 17.02 -15.12 0.45
N ARG A 119 16.71 -14.58 1.63
CA ARG A 119 15.71 -13.53 1.83
C ARG A 119 16.28 -12.12 1.92
N SER A 120 17.51 -11.97 2.40
CA SER A 120 18.15 -10.69 2.61
C SER A 120 19.57 -10.69 2.03
N SER A 121 19.83 -9.73 1.14
CA SER A 121 21.17 -9.53 0.57
C SER A 121 22.21 -9.15 1.63
N VAL A 122 21.79 -8.50 2.72
CA VAL A 122 22.68 -8.15 3.84
C VAL A 122 23.14 -9.40 4.58
N PHE A 123 22.24 -10.35 4.84
CA PHE A 123 22.62 -11.64 5.44
C PHE A 123 23.34 -12.58 4.47
N LYS A 124 23.37 -12.26 3.18
CA LYS A 124 24.17 -13.03 2.20
C LYS A 124 25.64 -12.61 2.20
N ALA A 125 25.96 -11.44 2.74
CA ALA A 125 27.32 -10.89 2.72
C ALA A 125 28.28 -11.75 3.58
N PRO A 126 29.39 -12.27 3.02
CA PRO A 126 30.33 -13.11 3.74
C PRO A 126 30.92 -12.44 4.99
N GLU A 127 31.10 -11.12 4.92
CA GLU A 127 31.71 -10.30 5.97
C GLU A 127 30.94 -10.39 7.29
N LEU A 128 29.64 -10.62 7.22
CA LEU A 128 28.81 -10.73 8.42
C LEU A 128 29.13 -12.02 9.20
N PHE A 129 29.62 -13.05 8.53
CA PHE A 129 29.94 -14.36 9.11
C PHE A 129 31.42 -14.55 9.42
N HIS A 130 32.29 -13.68 8.92
CA HIS A 130 33.74 -13.75 9.16
C HIS A 130 34.23 -13.02 10.42
N GLN A 131 33.35 -12.35 11.17
CA GLN A 131 33.69 -11.63 12.40
C GLN A 131 34.10 -12.54 13.59
N THR A 132 34.20 -13.83 13.35
CA THR A 132 34.61 -14.83 14.37
C THR A 132 36.00 -15.39 14.17
N GLU A 133 36.92 -14.65 13.51
CA GLU A 133 38.33 -15.05 13.47
C GLU A 133 38.98 -14.83 14.85
N GLY A 134 38.94 -15.83 15.69
CA GLY A 134 39.65 -15.78 17.00
C GLY A 134 39.36 -16.95 17.94
N SER A 135 38.41 -17.83 17.65
CA SER A 135 38.17 -19.00 18.51
C SER A 135 38.54 -20.29 17.79
N THR A 136 39.59 -20.90 18.22
CA THR A 136 40.03 -22.28 17.95
C THR A 136 39.07 -23.32 18.56
N SER A 137 37.76 -23.03 18.58
CA SER A 137 36.78 -23.99 19.08
C SER A 137 35.93 -24.52 17.92
N THR A 138 35.85 -25.80 17.87
CA THR A 138 35.08 -26.69 16.99
C THR A 138 33.56 -26.47 17.00
N SER A 139 33.09 -25.27 17.37
CA SER A 139 31.66 -24.92 17.31
C SER A 139 31.26 -24.48 15.90
N THR A 140 30.47 -25.29 15.25
CA THR A 140 29.94 -25.09 13.89
C THR A 140 29.02 -23.88 13.72
N ASN A 141 28.69 -23.15 14.78
CA ASN A 141 27.73 -22.06 14.75
C ASN A 141 28.44 -20.70 14.77
N ALA A 142 28.33 -19.96 13.69
CA ALA A 142 28.74 -18.56 13.64
C ALA A 142 27.90 -17.69 14.61
N VAL A 143 28.54 -16.80 15.36
CA VAL A 143 27.86 -15.87 16.26
C VAL A 143 27.93 -14.47 15.67
N ILE A 144 26.78 -13.86 15.45
CA ILE A 144 26.66 -12.49 14.90
C ILE A 144 26.05 -11.58 15.95
N GLN A 145 26.77 -10.50 16.28
CA GLN A 145 26.24 -9.45 17.15
C GLN A 145 25.52 -8.38 16.33
N ILE A 146 24.22 -8.18 16.58
CA ILE A 146 23.43 -7.11 15.97
C ILE A 146 23.24 -6.02 17.00
N GLN A 147 23.78 -4.84 16.69
CA GLN A 147 23.68 -3.66 17.53
C GLN A 147 22.51 -2.75 17.05
N ASP A 148 22.08 -1.88 17.95
CA ASP A 148 21.08 -0.83 17.68
C ASP A 148 19.72 -1.37 17.19
N MET A 149 19.29 -2.51 17.76
CA MET A 149 17.99 -3.10 17.47
C MET A 149 17.36 -3.70 18.71
N ASP A 150 16.07 -3.46 18.89
CA ASP A 150 15.26 -4.11 19.92
C ASP A 150 15.02 -5.58 19.57
N ALA A 151 15.15 -6.46 20.55
CA ALA A 151 14.96 -7.91 20.35
C ALA A 151 13.55 -8.28 19.85
N ARG A 152 12.50 -7.52 20.23
CA ARG A 152 11.14 -7.71 19.75
C ARG A 152 11.02 -7.38 18.26
N VAL A 153 11.67 -6.30 17.82
CA VAL A 153 11.71 -5.90 16.40
C VAL A 153 12.43 -6.96 15.58
N PHE A 154 13.58 -7.46 16.10
CA PHE A 154 14.33 -8.51 15.44
C PHE A 154 13.56 -9.82 15.35
N ARG A 155 12.83 -10.19 16.41
CA ARG A 155 11.96 -11.39 16.39
C ARG A 155 10.91 -11.29 15.29
N ALA A 156 10.24 -10.14 15.16
CA ALA A 156 9.26 -9.89 14.10
C ALA A 156 9.89 -9.94 12.69
N LEU A 157 11.08 -9.32 12.54
CA LEU A 157 11.87 -9.39 11.31
C LEU A 157 12.20 -10.84 10.93
N LEU A 158 12.70 -11.60 11.91
CA LEU A 158 13.10 -13.01 11.72
C LEU A 158 11.88 -13.86 11.35
N THR A 159 10.76 -13.70 12.04
CA THR A 159 9.50 -14.37 11.68
C THR A 159 9.10 -14.05 10.25
N PHE A 160 9.16 -12.78 9.84
CA PHE A 160 8.86 -12.39 8.45
C PHE A 160 9.80 -13.04 7.43
N ILE A 161 11.10 -13.12 7.73
CA ILE A 161 12.09 -13.77 6.83
C ILE A 161 11.68 -15.21 6.53
N TYR A 162 11.18 -15.95 7.53
CA TYR A 162 10.78 -17.35 7.37
C TYR A 162 9.37 -17.51 6.78
N THR A 163 8.44 -16.66 7.17
CA THR A 163 7.00 -16.87 6.88
C THR A 163 6.44 -16.00 5.76
N ASP A 164 7.15 -14.92 5.42
CA ASP A 164 6.66 -13.84 4.52
C ASP A 164 5.37 -13.16 5.02
N VAL A 165 5.06 -13.34 6.30
CA VAL A 165 3.88 -12.76 6.95
C VAL A 165 4.32 -11.76 8.01
N LEU A 166 3.69 -10.58 8.04
CA LEU A 166 3.89 -9.62 9.12
C LEU A 166 3.24 -10.18 10.39
N PRO A 167 3.99 -10.35 11.49
CA PRO A 167 3.42 -10.89 12.72
C PRO A 167 2.35 -9.94 13.29
N ASP A 168 1.40 -10.53 14.02
CA ASP A 168 0.43 -9.76 14.77
C ASP A 168 1.14 -8.95 15.87
N MET A 169 0.74 -7.70 15.99
CA MET A 169 1.28 -6.76 16.96
C MET A 169 0.17 -6.29 17.89
N ASP A 170 0.51 -6.01 19.15
CA ASP A 170 -0.43 -5.41 20.08
C ASP A 170 -0.82 -4.02 19.56
N HIS A 171 -2.12 -3.72 19.54
CA HIS A 171 -2.68 -2.45 19.07
C HIS A 171 -2.07 -1.22 19.74
N GLN A 172 -1.68 -1.33 21.02
CA GLN A 172 -1.09 -0.22 21.77
C GLN A 172 0.33 0.13 21.27
N ASP A 173 1.10 -0.87 20.85
CA ASP A 173 2.48 -0.72 20.41
C ASP A 173 2.62 -0.75 18.88
N GLU A 174 1.53 -0.99 18.14
CA GLU A 174 1.55 -1.25 16.70
C GLU A 174 2.23 -0.13 15.91
N PHE A 175 1.90 1.11 16.18
CA PHE A 175 2.50 2.28 15.51
C PHE A 175 4.03 2.34 15.71
N ALA A 176 4.47 2.23 16.97
CA ALA A 176 5.88 2.31 17.31
C ALA A 176 6.66 1.11 16.77
N MET A 177 6.09 -0.07 16.84
CA MET A 177 6.67 -1.31 16.34
C MET A 177 6.79 -1.30 14.82
N THR A 178 5.76 -0.88 14.11
CA THR A 178 5.76 -0.76 12.65
C THR A 178 6.79 0.26 12.17
N GLY A 179 6.93 1.40 12.88
CA GLY A 179 7.96 2.38 12.60
C GLY A 179 9.39 1.83 12.77
N ARG A 180 9.63 1.01 13.78
CA ARG A 180 10.93 0.34 13.99
C ARG A 180 11.17 -0.76 12.96
N LEU A 181 10.11 -1.48 12.55
CA LEU A 181 10.21 -2.52 11.50
C LEU A 181 10.52 -1.94 10.12
N ILE A 182 10.03 -0.75 9.78
CA ILE A 182 10.44 -0.08 8.52
C ILE A 182 11.94 0.18 8.50
N VAL A 183 12.51 0.65 9.63
CA VAL A 183 13.95 0.87 9.76
C VAL A 183 14.73 -0.44 9.58
N ALA A 184 14.25 -1.51 10.22
CA ALA A 184 14.86 -2.82 10.10
C ALA A 184 14.72 -3.39 8.67
N ALA A 185 13.56 -3.26 8.04
CA ALA A 185 13.31 -3.70 6.68
C ALA A 185 14.23 -3.00 5.66
N ASP A 186 14.44 -1.70 5.84
CA ASP A 186 15.37 -0.91 5.04
C ASP A 186 16.81 -1.37 5.24
N ARG A 187 17.25 -1.51 6.51
CA ARG A 187 18.61 -1.97 6.87
C ARG A 187 18.95 -3.36 6.31
N TYR A 188 17.98 -4.30 6.30
CA TYR A 188 18.18 -5.66 5.83
C TYR A 188 17.70 -5.89 4.39
N ASN A 189 17.37 -4.84 3.65
CA ASN A 189 16.92 -4.87 2.27
C ASN A 189 15.72 -5.82 2.05
N LEU A 190 14.73 -5.75 2.93
CA LEU A 190 13.51 -6.53 2.89
C LEU A 190 12.37 -5.67 2.31
N GLN A 191 12.39 -5.47 0.99
CA GLN A 191 11.49 -4.53 0.31
C GLN A 191 10.01 -4.85 0.54
N ARG A 192 9.63 -6.12 0.54
CA ARG A 192 8.23 -6.51 0.78
C ARG A 192 7.79 -6.19 2.20
N LEU A 193 8.61 -6.44 3.21
CA LEU A 193 8.32 -6.05 4.61
C LEU A 193 8.17 -4.54 4.72
N LYS A 194 9.05 -3.79 4.08
CA LYS A 194 9.00 -2.33 4.05
C LYS A 194 7.66 -1.83 3.50
N LEU A 195 7.22 -2.35 2.35
CA LEU A 195 5.92 -1.99 1.76
C LEU A 195 4.73 -2.36 2.66
N MET A 196 4.76 -3.52 3.32
CA MET A 196 3.71 -3.92 4.26
C MET A 196 3.66 -3.00 5.48
N CYS A 197 4.80 -2.54 5.98
CA CYS A 197 4.88 -1.56 7.06
C CYS A 197 4.41 -0.17 6.60
N GLU A 198 4.73 0.25 5.36
CA GLU A 198 4.21 1.50 4.78
C GLU A 198 2.68 1.49 4.74
N ASP A 199 2.09 0.43 4.21
CA ASP A 199 0.63 0.26 4.13
C ASP A 199 -0.02 0.32 5.54
N ARG A 200 0.57 -0.36 6.50
CA ARG A 200 0.09 -0.33 7.90
C ARG A 200 0.21 1.06 8.53
N LEU A 201 1.30 1.78 8.29
CA LEU A 201 1.47 3.16 8.78
C LEU A 201 0.50 4.15 8.11
N CYS A 202 0.05 3.89 6.88
CA CYS A 202 -0.98 4.72 6.25
C CYS A 202 -2.27 4.75 7.06
N SER A 203 -2.65 3.64 7.72
CA SER A 203 -3.83 3.59 8.60
C SER A 203 -3.69 4.40 9.89
N HIS A 204 -2.46 4.72 10.29
CA HIS A 204 -2.13 5.52 11.48
C HIS A 204 -1.91 7.01 11.18
N ILE A 205 -2.11 7.47 9.93
CA ILE A 205 -1.96 8.89 9.58
C ILE A 205 -3.06 9.70 10.25
N GLY A 206 -2.65 10.60 11.13
CA GLY A 206 -3.51 11.51 11.87
C GLY A 206 -2.78 12.79 12.25
N THR A 207 -3.47 13.75 12.85
CA THR A 207 -2.89 15.06 13.24
C THR A 207 -1.71 14.96 14.20
N SER A 208 -1.69 13.95 15.08
CA SER A 208 -0.61 13.72 16.05
C SER A 208 0.57 12.91 15.50
N SER A 209 0.37 12.14 14.43
CA SER A 209 1.34 11.17 13.92
C SER A 209 1.95 11.55 12.57
N VAL A 210 1.24 12.34 11.75
CA VAL A 210 1.64 12.61 10.35
C VAL A 210 3.03 13.19 10.21
N ALA A 211 3.45 14.11 11.09
CA ALA A 211 4.79 14.70 11.03
C ALA A 211 5.89 13.64 11.29
N THR A 212 5.68 12.75 12.27
CA THR A 212 6.59 11.64 12.57
C THR A 212 6.63 10.63 11.43
N ILE A 213 5.48 10.28 10.86
CA ILE A 213 5.38 9.36 9.73
C ILE A 213 6.07 9.94 8.49
N LEU A 214 5.88 11.23 8.22
CA LEU A 214 6.49 11.92 7.08
C LEU A 214 8.03 11.99 7.21
N ALA A 215 8.54 12.26 8.43
CA ALA A 215 9.98 12.21 8.70
C ALA A 215 10.56 10.80 8.46
N LEU A 216 9.86 9.77 8.93
CA LEU A 216 10.24 8.37 8.71
C LEU A 216 10.21 8.01 7.22
N ALA A 217 9.15 8.39 6.51
CA ALA A 217 8.97 8.14 5.09
C ALA A 217 10.10 8.78 4.26
N LYS A 218 10.51 9.99 4.61
CA LYS A 218 11.64 10.68 3.95
C LYS A 218 12.97 9.99 4.24
N LYS A 219 13.24 9.70 5.52
CA LYS A 219 14.49 9.09 5.96
C LYS A 219 14.74 7.72 5.33
N HIS A 220 13.69 6.93 5.17
CA HIS A 220 13.77 5.57 4.67
C HIS A 220 13.28 5.39 3.22
N HIS A 221 13.18 6.48 2.45
CA HIS A 221 12.82 6.46 1.04
C HIS A 221 11.52 5.69 0.76
N CYS A 222 10.42 6.08 1.45
CA CYS A 222 9.09 5.51 1.31
C CYS A 222 8.17 6.47 0.54
N PRO A 223 8.19 6.47 -0.81
CA PRO A 223 7.48 7.47 -1.61
C PRO A 223 5.96 7.37 -1.46
N SER A 224 5.41 6.15 -1.35
CA SER A 224 3.97 5.95 -1.20
C SER A 224 3.46 6.48 0.13
N LEU A 225 4.17 6.21 1.22
CA LEU A 225 3.84 6.71 2.55
C LEU A 225 3.98 8.25 2.63
N LYS A 226 5.03 8.82 2.00
CA LYS A 226 5.19 10.27 1.88
C LYS A 226 4.00 10.89 1.16
N GLN A 227 3.58 10.30 0.05
CA GLN A 227 2.44 10.79 -0.72
C GLN A 227 1.13 10.74 0.09
N ALA A 228 0.89 9.66 0.84
CA ALA A 228 -0.28 9.54 1.72
C ALA A 228 -0.28 10.62 2.83
N CYS A 229 0.89 10.95 3.40
CA CYS A 229 1.03 12.07 4.34
C CYS A 229 0.71 13.42 3.68
N PHE A 230 1.16 13.66 2.45
CA PHE A 230 0.85 14.86 1.69
C PHE A 230 -0.63 14.96 1.36
N GLU A 231 -1.27 13.83 1.09
CA GLU A 231 -2.72 13.76 0.87
C GLU A 231 -3.51 14.18 2.11
N PHE A 232 -3.12 13.70 3.25
CA PHE A 232 -3.72 14.10 4.53
C PHE A 232 -3.50 15.58 4.83
N LEU A 233 -2.26 16.08 4.67
CA LEU A 233 -1.90 17.48 4.91
C LEU A 233 -2.44 18.46 3.84
N GLY A 234 -2.89 17.96 2.70
CA GLY A 234 -3.58 18.75 1.67
C GLY A 234 -4.95 19.29 2.12
N SER A 235 -5.46 18.85 3.27
CA SER A 235 -6.63 19.44 3.92
C SER A 235 -6.20 20.62 4.79
N PHE A 236 -6.78 21.80 4.56
CA PHE A 236 -6.52 23.00 5.39
C PHE A 236 -6.77 22.75 6.87
N VAL A 237 -7.83 21.99 7.21
CA VAL A 237 -8.18 21.66 8.60
C VAL A 237 -7.13 20.74 9.24
N ALA A 238 -6.59 19.80 8.50
CA ALA A 238 -5.52 18.92 9.00
C ALA A 238 -4.21 19.72 9.16
N LEU A 239 -3.83 20.47 8.14
CA LEU A 239 -2.61 21.26 8.14
C LEU A 239 -2.59 22.29 9.28
N SER A 240 -3.69 23.04 9.49
CA SER A 240 -3.78 24.05 10.55
C SER A 240 -3.65 23.46 11.98
N LYS A 241 -4.02 22.20 12.17
CA LYS A 241 -3.86 21.51 13.45
C LYS A 241 -2.44 20.98 13.69
N VAL A 242 -1.68 20.78 12.62
CA VAL A 242 -0.33 20.19 12.67
C VAL A 242 0.76 21.26 12.69
N ILE A 243 0.54 22.38 12.01
CA ILE A 243 1.43 23.54 12.05
C ILE A 243 1.56 24.05 13.50
N GLY A 244 2.79 24.28 13.95
CA GLY A 244 3.09 24.73 15.33
C GLY A 244 3.22 23.58 16.34
N THR A 245 3.07 22.33 15.91
CA THR A 245 3.46 21.19 16.77
C THR A 245 4.98 21.00 16.75
N LYS A 246 5.57 20.59 17.89
CA LYS A 246 7.02 20.33 17.98
C LYS A 246 7.53 19.35 16.93
N GLN A 247 6.72 18.35 16.58
CA GLN A 247 7.05 17.35 15.57
C GLN A 247 7.10 17.97 14.17
N PHE A 248 6.22 18.93 13.89
CA PHE A 248 6.20 19.63 12.61
C PHE A 248 7.35 20.63 12.50
N GLU A 249 7.64 21.37 13.57
CA GLU A 249 8.82 22.24 13.66
C GLU A 249 10.13 21.47 13.45
N TYR A 250 10.26 20.28 14.05
CA TYR A 250 11.38 19.40 13.82
C TYR A 250 11.49 18.96 12.35
N LEU A 251 10.36 18.63 11.72
CA LEU A 251 10.31 18.26 10.30
C LEU A 251 10.76 19.42 9.41
N GLU A 252 10.29 20.63 9.70
CA GLU A 252 10.62 21.86 8.97
C GLU A 252 12.13 22.16 9.05
N LEU A 253 12.72 22.08 10.23
CA LEU A 253 14.12 22.32 10.45
C LEU A 253 15.01 21.22 9.84
N SER A 254 14.61 19.95 9.96
CA SER A 254 15.42 18.81 9.52
C SER A 254 15.30 18.51 8.03
N TRP A 255 14.17 18.85 7.41
CA TRP A 255 13.83 18.47 6.04
C TRP A 255 13.16 19.60 5.24
N PRO A 256 13.83 20.77 5.04
CA PRO A 256 13.23 21.92 4.35
C PRO A 256 12.77 21.59 2.92
N ASN A 257 13.44 20.67 2.24
CA ASN A 257 13.03 20.21 0.91
C ASN A 257 11.67 19.50 0.93
N VAL A 258 11.35 18.77 1.99
CA VAL A 258 10.04 18.11 2.15
C VAL A 258 8.94 19.15 2.37
N MET A 259 9.25 20.23 3.08
CA MET A 259 8.32 21.33 3.26
C MET A 259 8.02 22.05 1.95
N ASN A 260 9.04 22.29 1.12
CA ASN A 260 8.84 22.86 -0.21
C ASN A 260 7.97 21.94 -1.10
N GLU A 261 8.24 20.63 -1.10
CA GLU A 261 7.42 19.65 -1.81
C GLU A 261 5.97 19.65 -1.31
N LEU A 262 5.76 19.73 0.01
CA LEU A 262 4.44 19.80 0.63
C LEU A 262 3.69 21.07 0.19
N ILE A 263 4.35 22.21 0.26
CA ILE A 263 3.78 23.50 -0.17
C ILE A 263 3.36 23.45 -1.64
N CYS A 264 4.23 22.96 -2.53
CA CYS A 264 3.90 22.79 -3.94
C CYS A 264 2.68 21.86 -4.14
N ASN A 265 2.61 20.76 -3.39
CA ASN A 265 1.49 19.82 -3.46
C ASN A 265 0.17 20.45 -2.98
N VAL A 266 0.21 21.24 -1.90
CA VAL A 266 -0.97 21.95 -1.37
C VAL A 266 -1.45 23.00 -2.36
N ILE A 267 -0.54 23.77 -2.97
CA ILE A 267 -0.86 24.79 -3.97
C ILE A 267 -1.50 24.13 -5.20
N ALA A 268 -0.88 23.09 -5.76
CA ALA A 268 -1.40 22.39 -6.93
C ALA A 268 -2.82 21.86 -6.70
N ARG A 269 -3.10 21.27 -5.54
CA ARG A 269 -4.45 20.81 -5.17
C ARG A 269 -5.45 21.93 -4.98
N TYR A 270 -5.00 23.08 -4.50
CA TYR A 270 -5.86 24.26 -4.37
C TYR A 270 -6.25 24.78 -5.74
N GLU A 271 -5.31 24.85 -6.67
CA GLU A 271 -5.54 25.27 -8.06
C GLU A 271 -6.48 24.31 -8.80
N GLU A 272 -6.28 22.99 -8.66
CA GLU A 272 -7.20 21.99 -9.23
C GLU A 272 -8.63 22.17 -8.72
N LYS A 273 -8.79 22.37 -7.40
CA LYS A 273 -10.12 22.61 -6.81
C LYS A 273 -10.74 23.92 -7.31
N LYS A 274 -9.94 24.97 -7.47
CA LYS A 274 -10.40 26.26 -7.98
C LYS A 274 -10.85 26.17 -9.45
N GLN A 275 -10.14 25.38 -10.27
CA GLN A 275 -10.55 25.13 -11.66
C GLN A 275 -11.88 24.38 -11.73
N ILE A 276 -12.06 23.36 -10.89
CA ILE A 276 -13.31 22.57 -10.83
C ILE A 276 -14.49 23.45 -10.39
N VAL A 277 -14.29 24.30 -9.39
CA VAL A 277 -15.32 25.24 -8.91
C VAL A 277 -15.56 26.37 -9.92
N GLY A 278 -14.49 26.84 -10.59
CA GLY A 278 -14.59 27.85 -11.64
C GLY A 278 -15.37 27.37 -12.87
N CYS A 279 -15.16 26.14 -13.29
CA CYS A 279 -15.96 25.51 -14.35
C CYS A 279 -17.45 25.40 -13.98
N ASN A 280 -17.74 25.00 -12.73
CA ASN A 280 -19.14 24.95 -12.27
C ASN A 280 -19.81 26.31 -12.21
N ASN A 281 -19.09 27.39 -11.86
CA ASN A 281 -19.64 28.75 -11.84
C ASN A 281 -19.82 29.35 -13.24
N GLN A 282 -18.98 29.01 -14.21
CA GLN A 282 -19.18 29.38 -15.60
C GLN A 282 -20.40 28.67 -16.22
N GLU A 283 -20.57 27.39 -15.96
CA GLU A 283 -21.75 26.64 -16.43
C GLU A 283 -23.04 27.19 -15.82
N ILE A 284 -23.03 27.63 -14.56
CA ILE A 284 -24.19 28.27 -13.93
C ILE A 284 -24.46 29.66 -14.55
N HIS A 285 -23.40 30.44 -14.86
CA HIS A 285 -23.55 31.79 -15.45
C HIS A 285 -24.05 31.72 -16.90
N GLU A 286 -23.57 30.75 -17.70
CA GLU A 286 -24.07 30.51 -19.06
C GLU A 286 -25.52 30.02 -19.06
N SER A 287 -25.86 29.13 -18.12
CA SER A 287 -27.24 28.65 -17.98
C SER A 287 -28.22 29.74 -17.58
N VAL A 288 -27.80 30.70 -16.77
CA VAL A 288 -28.63 31.86 -16.37
C VAL A 288 -28.79 32.91 -17.50
N MET A 289 -27.81 32.98 -18.40
CA MET A 289 -27.90 33.92 -19.56
C MET A 289 -28.78 33.35 -20.69
N LEU A 290 -29.02 32.04 -20.73
CA LEU A 290 -29.92 31.40 -21.71
C LEU A 290 -31.41 31.50 -21.32
N PHE A 291 -31.73 31.99 -20.10
CA PHE A 291 -33.10 32.22 -19.63
C PHE A 291 -33.48 33.69 -19.51
N ARG A 292 -32.72 34.58 -20.12
CA ARG A 292 -33.09 35.98 -20.40
C ARG A 292 -33.20 36.17 -21.91
#